data_6d6de45ce4dc54b8ac789bae91b20907
#
_entry.id   6d6de45ce4dc54b8ac789bae91b20907
#
_cell.length_a   1.000
_cell.length_b   1.000
_cell.length_c   1.000
_cell.angle_alpha   90.00
_cell.angle_beta   90.00
_cell.angle_gamma   90.00
#
_symmetry.space_group_name_H-M   'P 1'
#
loop_
_entity.id
_entity.type
_entity.pdbx_description
1 polymer ?
#
loop_
_entity_poly.entity_id
_entity_poly.type
_entity_poly.pdbx_seq_one_letter_code
_entity_poly.pdbx_strand_id
1 'polypeptide(L)'
;MSLRITVVPASTKAGRETIRQLLTAESKPLVRAIYRDPSKAPSEFTEIPNFEAVKGDVGAGTGLDFSSADVVFYIPPPTYDGTDQGEWATRCAENVKRAIHDAAGVKRLLLFSALGGQHNHGIVRVA
;
A
#
# COMPACT_ATOMS: atom_id res chain seq x y z
N MET A 1 -17.39 -6.85 -11.74
CA MET A 1 -16.22 -7.42 -11.07
C MET A 1 -15.45 -6.34 -10.34
N SER A 2 -15.19 -6.53 -9.06
CA SER A 2 -14.53 -5.50 -8.27
C SER A 2 -13.00 -5.61 -8.40
N LEU A 3 -12.35 -4.45 -8.49
CA LEU A 3 -10.90 -4.41 -8.41
C LEU A 3 -10.45 -4.77 -7.01
N ARG A 4 -9.30 -5.39 -6.92
CA ARG A 4 -8.66 -5.70 -5.65
C ARG A 4 -7.43 -4.83 -5.52
N ILE A 5 -7.46 -3.94 -4.54
CA ILE A 5 -6.41 -2.93 -4.35
C ILE A 5 -5.75 -3.15 -3.00
N THR A 6 -4.44 -3.26 -3.00
CA THR A 6 -3.67 -3.37 -1.77
C THR A 6 -2.96 -2.05 -1.52
N VAL A 7 -3.15 -1.50 -0.34
CA VAL A 7 -2.51 -0.25 0.09
C VAL A 7 -1.42 -0.56 1.10
N VAL A 8 -0.22 -0.12 0.84
CA VAL A 8 0.93 -0.42 1.70
C VAL A 8 1.91 0.75 1.76
N PRO A 9 2.40 1.13 2.90
CA PRO A 9 1.86 0.88 4.23
C PRO A 9 0.58 1.67 4.46
N ALA A 10 -0.38 1.09 5.16
CA ALA A 10 -1.70 1.70 5.32
C ALA A 10 -1.78 2.67 6.49
N SER A 11 -0.81 2.64 7.40
CA SER A 11 -0.85 3.44 8.62
C SER A 11 -0.47 4.92 8.41
N THR A 12 0.04 5.27 7.24
CA THR A 12 0.39 6.66 6.95
C THR A 12 -0.87 7.49 6.75
N LYS A 13 -0.72 8.81 6.91
CA LYS A 13 -1.84 9.72 6.66
C LYS A 13 -2.35 9.60 5.23
N ALA A 14 -1.44 9.53 4.27
CA ALA A 14 -1.80 9.36 2.87
C ALA A 14 -2.49 8.02 2.63
N GLY A 15 -2.01 6.96 3.28
CA GLY A 15 -2.62 5.64 3.17
C GLY A 15 -4.04 5.63 3.70
N ARG A 16 -4.26 6.26 4.84
CA ARG A 16 -5.58 6.35 5.45
C ARG A 16 -6.55 7.09 4.54
N GLU A 17 -6.12 8.21 3.98
CA GLU A 17 -6.97 9.00 3.09
C GLU A 17 -7.27 8.24 1.79
N THR A 18 -6.29 7.55 1.24
CA THR A 18 -6.48 6.73 0.06
C THR A 18 -7.52 5.64 0.31
N ILE A 19 -7.40 4.95 1.45
CA ILE A 19 -8.35 3.90 1.82
C ILE A 19 -9.75 4.47 1.95
N ARG A 20 -9.89 5.62 2.60
CA ARG A 20 -11.19 6.26 2.75
C ARG A 20 -11.84 6.52 1.40
N GLN A 21 -11.09 7.06 0.46
CA GLN A 21 -11.61 7.34 -0.86
C GLN A 21 -11.97 6.08 -1.63
N LEU A 22 -11.16 5.05 -1.51
CA LEU A 22 -11.46 3.78 -2.18
C LEU A 22 -12.72 3.13 -1.63
N LEU A 23 -12.90 3.20 -0.32
CA LEU A 23 -14.06 2.58 0.31
C LEU A 23 -15.36 3.33 0.02
N THR A 24 -15.28 4.61 -0.33
CA THR A 24 -16.45 5.40 -0.69
C THR A 24 -16.72 5.40 -2.19
N ALA A 25 -15.86 4.79 -2.98
CA ALA A 25 -16.04 4.76 -4.43
C ALA A 25 -17.24 3.88 -4.82
N GLU A 26 -17.95 4.30 -5.86
CA GLU A 26 -19.12 3.56 -6.33
C GLU A 26 -18.80 2.14 -6.79
N SER A 27 -17.61 1.95 -7.34
CA SER A 27 -17.16 0.64 -7.82
C SER A 27 -16.94 -0.36 -6.69
N LYS A 28 -16.86 0.11 -5.45
CA LYS A 28 -16.66 -0.71 -4.26
C LYS A 28 -15.51 -1.70 -4.40
N PRO A 29 -14.28 -1.22 -4.63
CA PRO A 29 -13.15 -2.13 -4.76
C PRO A 29 -12.91 -2.87 -3.44
N LEU A 30 -12.31 -4.04 -3.53
CA LEU A 30 -11.85 -4.76 -2.36
C LEU A 30 -10.51 -4.15 -1.95
N VAL A 31 -10.42 -3.68 -0.72
CA VAL A 31 -9.25 -2.99 -0.21
C VAL A 31 -8.56 -3.85 0.84
N ARG A 32 -7.33 -4.23 0.57
CA ARG A 32 -6.47 -4.89 1.55
C ARG A 32 -5.45 -3.87 2.02
N ALA A 33 -5.45 -3.59 3.31
CA ALA A 33 -4.57 -2.60 3.91
C ALA A 33 -3.50 -3.29 4.73
N ILE A 34 -2.24 -3.03 4.42
CA ILE A 34 -1.13 -3.67 5.13
C ILE A 34 -0.64 -2.74 6.23
N TYR A 35 -0.76 -3.21 7.47
CA TYR A 35 -0.32 -2.50 8.68
C TYR A 35 0.80 -3.27 9.35
N ARG A 36 1.71 -2.56 9.99
CA ARG A 36 2.67 -3.22 10.88
C ARG A 36 1.96 -3.82 12.07
N ASP A 37 0.89 -3.17 12.52
CA ASP A 37 0.05 -3.66 13.60
C ASP A 37 -1.42 -3.50 13.17
N PRO A 38 -2.05 -4.57 12.67
CA PRO A 38 -3.44 -4.48 12.20
C PRO A 38 -4.45 -4.09 13.27
N SER A 39 -4.12 -4.28 14.55
CA SER A 39 -5.02 -3.86 15.61
C SER A 39 -5.19 -2.35 15.67
N LYS A 40 -4.32 -1.60 15.01
CA LYS A 40 -4.41 -0.14 14.94
C LYS A 40 -5.18 0.36 13.73
N ALA A 41 -5.72 -0.54 12.92
CA ALA A 41 -6.56 -0.14 11.79
C ALA A 41 -7.78 0.63 12.32
N PRO A 42 -8.14 1.77 11.69
CA PRO A 42 -9.28 2.56 12.17
C PRO A 42 -10.58 1.75 12.15
N SER A 43 -11.35 1.88 13.21
CA SER A 43 -12.64 1.16 13.30
C SER A 43 -13.60 1.59 12.20
N GLU A 44 -13.49 2.82 11.73
CA GLU A 44 -14.33 3.29 10.62
C GLU A 44 -14.12 2.45 9.36
N PHE A 45 -12.97 1.79 9.22
CA PHE A 45 -12.69 0.93 8.07
C PHE A 45 -12.99 -0.53 8.37
N THR A 46 -12.64 -1.00 9.57
CA THR A 46 -12.76 -2.42 9.89
C THR A 46 -14.19 -2.94 9.86
N GLU A 47 -15.15 -2.05 9.98
CA GLU A 47 -16.56 -2.40 9.91
C GLU A 47 -17.10 -2.51 8.48
N ILE A 48 -16.31 -2.10 7.50
CA ILE A 48 -16.75 -2.09 6.10
C ILE A 48 -16.47 -3.46 5.47
N PRO A 49 -17.46 -4.09 4.83
CA PRO A 49 -17.31 -5.48 4.35
C PRO A 49 -16.21 -5.68 3.31
N ASN A 50 -15.89 -4.67 2.51
CA ASN A 50 -14.87 -4.79 1.48
C ASN A 50 -13.50 -4.27 1.92
N PHE A 51 -13.28 -4.18 3.23
CA PHE A 51 -12.00 -3.80 3.82
C PHE A 51 -11.38 -4.97 4.55
N GLU A 52 -10.07 -5.16 4.40
CA GLU A 52 -9.31 -6.19 5.10
C GLU A 52 -8.00 -5.60 5.59
N ALA A 53 -7.70 -5.78 6.87
CA ALA A 53 -6.42 -5.36 7.44
C ALA A 53 -5.53 -6.59 7.62
N VAL A 54 -4.30 -6.51 7.13
CA VAL A 54 -3.34 -7.61 7.27
C VAL A 54 -2.02 -7.07 7.81
N LYS A 55 -1.24 -7.96 8.42
CA LYS A 55 0.03 -7.60 9.01
C LYS A 55 1.15 -7.68 7.97
N GLY A 56 1.98 -6.65 7.91
CA GLY A 56 3.15 -6.64 7.06
C GLY A 56 4.04 -5.45 7.35
N ASP A 57 5.30 -5.56 6.98
CA ASP A 57 6.29 -4.52 7.22
C ASP A 57 7.10 -4.29 5.94
N VAL A 58 6.95 -3.10 5.37
CA VAL A 58 7.64 -2.74 4.12
C VAL A 58 9.15 -2.71 4.32
N GLY A 59 9.60 -2.17 5.44
CA GLY A 59 11.03 -2.06 5.72
C GLY A 59 11.70 -3.40 5.95
N ALA A 60 11.01 -4.33 6.56
CA ALA A 60 11.53 -5.69 6.79
C ALA A 60 11.25 -6.62 5.62
N GLY A 61 10.30 -6.27 4.77
CA GLY A 61 9.90 -7.11 3.66
C GLY A 61 9.07 -8.32 4.05
N THR A 62 8.47 -8.29 5.24
CA THR A 62 7.68 -9.42 5.74
C THR A 62 6.19 -9.15 5.58
N GLY A 63 5.43 -10.20 5.30
CA GLY A 63 3.98 -10.10 5.24
C GLY A 63 3.44 -9.28 4.08
N LEU A 64 4.24 -9.02 3.06
CA LEU A 64 3.79 -8.27 1.90
C LEU A 64 3.05 -9.20 0.95
N ASP A 65 1.79 -9.45 1.27
CA ASP A 65 0.94 -10.36 0.52
C ASP A 65 0.14 -9.58 -0.52
N PHE A 66 0.59 -9.65 -1.76
CA PHE A 66 -0.08 -9.02 -2.88
C PHE A 66 -0.85 -10.03 -3.73
N SER A 67 -1.03 -11.23 -3.23
CA SER A 67 -1.78 -12.24 -3.94
C SER A 67 -3.21 -11.75 -4.20
N SER A 68 -3.71 -12.03 -5.37
CA SER A 68 -5.04 -11.60 -5.81
C SER A 68 -5.20 -10.08 -5.95
N ALA A 69 -4.16 -9.29 -5.75
CA ALA A 69 -4.25 -7.84 -5.95
C ALA A 69 -4.15 -7.52 -7.45
N ASP A 70 -5.05 -6.68 -7.93
CA ASP A 70 -4.95 -6.14 -9.29
C ASP A 70 -4.05 -4.91 -9.30
N VAL A 71 -4.12 -4.12 -8.24
CA VAL A 71 -3.36 -2.87 -8.10
C VAL A 71 -2.73 -2.83 -6.72
N VAL A 72 -1.48 -2.42 -6.65
CA VAL A 72 -0.79 -2.13 -5.39
C VAL A 72 -0.57 -0.63 -5.33
N PHE A 73 -1.04 -0.01 -4.26
CA PHE A 73 -0.83 1.40 -4.00
C PHE A 73 0.26 1.52 -2.93
N TYR A 74 1.43 1.97 -3.35
CA TYR A 74 2.59 2.05 -2.48
C TYR A 74 2.87 3.49 -2.09
N ILE A 75 2.95 3.74 -0.79
CA ILE A 75 3.25 5.05 -0.23
C ILE A 75 4.57 4.93 0.51
N PRO A 76 5.69 5.46 -0.03
CA PRO A 76 6.98 5.33 0.64
C PRO A 76 6.93 5.94 2.04
N PRO A 77 7.22 5.15 3.09
CA PRO A 77 7.19 5.68 4.44
C PRO A 77 8.45 6.49 4.74
N PRO A 78 8.34 7.52 5.57
CA PRO A 78 9.51 8.26 6.02
C PRO A 78 10.33 7.43 7.00
N THR A 79 11.59 7.76 7.17
CA THR A 79 12.39 7.17 8.22
C THR A 79 12.43 8.10 9.43
N TYR A 80 12.45 7.50 10.60
CA TYR A 80 12.42 8.26 11.86
C TYR A 80 13.64 7.98 12.74
N ASP A 81 14.52 7.10 12.32
CA ASP A 81 15.61 6.62 13.16
C ASP A 81 16.99 7.13 12.72
N GLY A 82 17.02 8.13 11.86
CA GLY A 82 18.29 8.65 11.36
C GLY A 82 18.90 7.86 10.22
N THR A 83 18.24 6.81 9.77
CA THR A 83 18.67 6.06 8.60
C THR A 83 18.65 6.97 7.37
N ASP A 84 19.60 6.78 6.46
CA ASP A 84 19.64 7.53 5.22
C ASP A 84 18.34 7.33 4.44
N GLN A 85 17.69 8.43 4.05
CA GLN A 85 16.41 8.39 3.37
C GLN A 85 16.49 7.62 2.05
N GLY A 86 17.58 7.78 1.32
CA GLY A 86 17.77 7.09 0.06
C GLY A 86 17.87 5.58 0.23
N GLU A 87 18.65 5.14 1.23
CA GLU A 87 18.77 3.71 1.54
C GLU A 87 17.46 3.13 2.00
N TRP A 88 16.75 3.85 2.85
CA TRP A 88 15.45 3.42 3.34
C TRP A 88 14.44 3.28 2.20
N ALA A 89 14.36 4.30 1.35
CA ALA A 89 13.44 4.27 0.22
C ALA A 89 13.78 3.12 -0.73
N THR A 90 15.06 2.90 -0.99
CA THR A 90 15.49 1.81 -1.86
C THR A 90 15.12 0.46 -1.27
N ARG A 91 15.37 0.26 0.02
CA ARG A 91 15.03 -1.00 0.70
C ARG A 91 13.55 -1.29 0.63
N CYS A 92 12.73 -0.30 0.97
CA CYS A 92 11.28 -0.47 0.94
C CYS A 92 10.79 -0.75 -0.48
N ALA A 93 11.29 0.00 -1.46
CA ALA A 93 10.89 -0.18 -2.84
C ALA A 93 11.26 -1.56 -3.37
N GLU A 94 12.45 -2.05 -3.04
CA GLU A 94 12.87 -3.37 -3.46
C GLU A 94 12.04 -4.47 -2.83
N ASN A 95 11.68 -4.32 -1.56
CA ASN A 95 10.83 -5.28 -0.89
C ASN A 95 9.45 -5.34 -1.54
N VAL A 96 8.87 -4.19 -1.85
CA VAL A 96 7.58 -4.12 -2.53
C VAL A 96 7.69 -4.73 -3.93
N LYS A 97 8.73 -4.39 -4.66
CA LYS A 97 8.95 -4.92 -6.00
C LYS A 97 9.07 -6.44 -6.00
N ARG A 98 9.81 -6.99 -5.05
CA ARG A 98 9.96 -8.44 -4.92
C ARG A 98 8.62 -9.10 -4.63
N ALA A 99 7.84 -8.51 -3.71
CA ALA A 99 6.54 -9.06 -3.36
C ALA A 99 5.55 -9.02 -4.53
N ILE A 100 5.61 -7.96 -5.33
CA ILE A 100 4.78 -7.87 -6.54
C ILE A 100 5.18 -8.97 -7.53
N HIS A 101 6.48 -9.17 -7.69
CA HIS A 101 6.99 -10.19 -8.60
C HIS A 101 6.56 -11.59 -8.17
N ASP A 102 6.64 -11.86 -6.86
CA ASP A 102 6.24 -13.15 -6.30
C ASP A 102 4.74 -13.39 -6.43
N ALA A 103 3.94 -12.34 -6.37
CA ALA A 103 2.48 -12.46 -6.47
C ALA A 103 2.01 -12.77 -7.89
N ALA A 104 2.77 -12.36 -8.89
CA ALA A 104 2.55 -12.70 -10.31
C ALA A 104 1.20 -12.27 -10.90
N GLY A 105 0.33 -11.61 -10.16
CA GLY A 105 -0.97 -11.19 -10.67
C GLY A 105 -1.21 -9.70 -10.64
N VAL A 106 -0.26 -8.95 -10.11
CA VAL A 106 -0.41 -7.50 -9.97
C VAL A 106 -0.23 -6.84 -11.33
N LYS A 107 -1.22 -6.07 -11.76
CA LYS A 107 -1.20 -5.44 -13.07
C LYS A 107 -0.65 -4.03 -13.05
N ARG A 108 -0.80 -3.32 -11.92
CA ARG A 108 -0.36 -1.94 -11.80
C ARG A 108 0.19 -1.66 -10.43
N LEU A 109 1.21 -0.83 -10.39
CA LEU A 109 1.74 -0.27 -9.16
C LEU A 109 1.56 1.23 -9.22
N LEU A 110 0.80 1.77 -8.27
CA LEU A 110 0.63 3.21 -8.12
C LEU A 110 1.57 3.67 -7.02
N LEU A 111 2.46 4.60 -7.36
CA LEU A 111 3.42 5.12 -6.41
C LEU A 111 3.00 6.52 -5.99
N PHE A 112 2.76 6.70 -4.71
CA PHE A 112 2.44 8.00 -4.15
C PHE A 112 3.68 8.58 -3.50
N SER A 113 4.04 9.81 -3.84
CA SER A 113 5.17 10.50 -3.23
C SER A 113 4.68 11.77 -2.55
N ALA A 114 5.03 11.92 -1.29
CA ALA A 114 4.73 13.13 -0.54
C ALA A 114 5.70 14.26 -0.88
N LEU A 115 6.83 13.92 -1.49
CA LEU A 115 7.83 14.91 -1.87
C LEU A 115 7.42 15.57 -3.18
N GLY A 116 7.49 16.84 -3.24
CA GLY A 116 7.18 17.57 -4.45
C GLY A 116 5.73 17.95 -4.65
N GLY A 117 4.88 17.40 -3.87
CA GLY A 117 3.49 17.84 -3.76
C GLY A 117 2.63 17.75 -5.00
N GLN A 118 2.96 18.44 -6.05
CA GLN A 118 2.07 18.57 -7.20
C GLN A 118 2.19 17.44 -8.23
N HIS A 119 3.22 16.64 -8.16
CA HIS A 119 3.42 15.54 -9.11
C HIS A 119 3.66 14.24 -8.35
N ASN A 120 2.67 13.85 -7.61
CA ASN A 120 2.88 12.87 -6.59
C ASN A 120 2.67 11.46 -7.00
N HIS A 121 2.16 11.20 -8.18
CA HIS A 121 1.92 9.83 -8.53
C HIS A 121 2.43 9.52 -9.90
N GLY A 122 3.01 8.36 -9.97
CA GLY A 122 3.36 7.74 -11.22
C GLY A 122 2.68 6.40 -11.28
N ILE A 123 2.31 6.00 -12.46
CA ILE A 123 1.77 4.67 -12.69
C ILE A 123 2.88 3.85 -13.32
N VAL A 124 3.28 2.79 -12.63
CA VAL A 124 4.29 1.89 -13.15
C VAL A 124 3.59 0.61 -13.57
N ARG A 125 3.72 0.26 -14.83
CA ARG A 125 3.11 -0.94 -15.34
C ARG A 125 4.00 -2.13 -14.99
N VAL A 126 3.40 -3.13 -14.39
CA VAL A 126 4.09 -4.36 -14.04
C VAL A 126 3.93 -5.34 -15.18
N ALA A 127 5.04 -5.71 -15.78
CA ALA A 127 5.03 -6.65 -16.90
C ALA A 127 5.01 -8.08 -16.42
#